data_77d2df98dc1e7e4a7e3feb4e5fcee173
#
_entry.id   77d2df98dc1e7e4a7e3feb4e5fcee173
#
_cell.length_a   1.000
_cell.length_b   1.000
_cell.length_c   1.000
_cell.angle_alpha   90.00
_cell.angle_beta   90.00
_cell.angle_gamma   90.00
#
_symmetry.space_group_name_H-M   'P 1'
#
loop_
_entity.id
_entity.type
_entity.pdbx_description
1 polymer ?
#
loop_
_entity_poly.entity_id
_entity_poly.type
_entity_poly.pdbx_seq_one_letter_code
_entity_poly.pdbx_strand_id
1 'polypeptide(L)'
;MKRIENYENVQASSGEFARPTAGGYICKIIDVEDVPLNEQGKGDYLRIEYDIADGDFKGYYKEQNDRWGGNWNASFIRSYKEKALGMLKHFTNCVEQSNAGYAWDWNEKGLIGKFVGLVLGEEEYKNSMGEIKTKLVVNQVKTVEDIKNGNFRIPAPKKMTVNNPTNNFDDFAPIDNGAEDDLPF
;
A
#
# COMPACT_ATOMS: atom_id res chain seq x y z
N MET A 1 7.99 -45.91 4.38
CA MET A 1 7.53 -44.52 4.38
C MET A 1 6.53 -44.35 5.54
N LYS A 2 6.69 -43.30 6.33
CA LYS A 2 5.78 -43.06 7.47
C LYS A 2 4.42 -42.57 6.93
N ARG A 3 3.31 -43.16 7.39
CA ARG A 3 1.96 -42.68 7.10
C ARG A 3 1.74 -41.41 7.91
N ILE A 4 1.28 -40.34 7.22
CA ILE A 4 1.00 -39.03 7.82
C ILE A 4 -0.47 -39.02 8.20
N GLU A 5 -0.76 -38.80 9.47
CA GLU A 5 -2.13 -38.62 9.97
C GLU A 5 -2.75 -37.37 9.33
N ASN A 6 -4.02 -37.44 8.98
CA ASN A 6 -4.77 -36.38 8.29
C ASN A 6 -4.35 -36.03 6.86
N TYR A 7 -3.46 -36.79 6.22
CA TYR A 7 -3.05 -36.52 4.83
C TYR A 7 -4.25 -36.48 3.87
N GLU A 8 -5.24 -37.33 4.10
CA GLU A 8 -6.45 -37.41 3.25
C GLU A 8 -7.37 -36.21 3.38
N ASN A 9 -7.25 -35.43 4.49
CA ASN A 9 -8.03 -34.23 4.76
C ASN A 9 -7.31 -32.94 4.33
N VAL A 10 -6.07 -33.05 3.85
CA VAL A 10 -5.31 -31.90 3.37
C VAL A 10 -5.70 -31.61 1.93
N GLN A 11 -6.14 -30.39 1.67
CA GLN A 11 -6.39 -29.96 0.30
C GLN A 11 -5.09 -29.94 -0.49
N ALA A 12 -5.07 -30.59 -1.66
CA ALA A 12 -3.91 -30.59 -2.52
C ALA A 12 -3.59 -29.16 -2.98
N SER A 13 -2.36 -28.73 -2.77
CA SER A 13 -1.89 -27.44 -3.28
C SER A 13 -1.52 -27.58 -4.74
N SER A 14 -2.13 -26.76 -5.62
CA SER A 14 -1.74 -26.66 -7.03
C SER A 14 -0.38 -26.01 -7.24
N GLY A 15 0.23 -25.47 -6.17
CA GLY A 15 1.44 -24.66 -6.26
C GLY A 15 1.19 -23.24 -6.79
N GLU A 16 0.00 -22.95 -7.24
CA GLU A 16 -0.40 -21.60 -7.63
C GLU A 16 -0.99 -20.88 -6.42
N PHE A 17 -0.32 -19.83 -6.00
CA PHE A 17 -0.85 -18.93 -4.98
C PHE A 17 -1.55 -17.76 -5.67
N ALA A 18 -2.85 -17.62 -5.42
CA ALA A 18 -3.57 -16.44 -5.86
C ALA A 18 -2.89 -15.19 -5.27
N ARG A 19 -2.64 -14.20 -6.11
CA ARG A 19 -2.02 -12.93 -5.73
C ARG A 19 -3.01 -11.80 -5.93
N PRO A 20 -3.03 -10.81 -5.03
CA PRO A 20 -3.80 -9.61 -5.28
C PRO A 20 -3.31 -8.93 -6.57
N THR A 21 -4.23 -8.32 -7.29
CA THR A 21 -3.99 -7.57 -8.52
C THR A 21 -4.24 -6.08 -8.30
N ALA A 22 -3.97 -5.24 -9.30
CA ALA A 22 -4.36 -3.83 -9.20
C ALA A 22 -5.85 -3.69 -8.90
N GLY A 23 -6.20 -2.88 -7.91
CA GLY A 23 -7.58 -2.73 -7.46
C GLY A 23 -7.71 -1.99 -6.13
N GLY A 24 -8.95 -1.80 -5.68
CA GLY A 24 -9.25 -1.21 -4.39
C GLY A 24 -9.39 -2.28 -3.29
N TYR A 25 -8.73 -2.05 -2.16
CA TYR A 25 -8.71 -2.97 -1.04
C TYR A 25 -9.00 -2.25 0.27
N ILE A 26 -9.78 -2.88 1.14
CA ILE A 26 -9.90 -2.47 2.53
C ILE A 26 -8.71 -3.04 3.27
N CYS A 27 -7.88 -2.16 3.83
CA CYS A 27 -6.66 -2.55 4.50
C CYS A 27 -6.70 -2.15 5.97
N LYS A 28 -5.94 -2.88 6.78
CA LYS A 28 -5.69 -2.59 8.19
C LYS A 28 -4.23 -2.17 8.35
N ILE A 29 -4.00 -1.10 9.07
CA ILE A 29 -2.65 -0.62 9.40
C ILE A 29 -2.08 -1.56 10.46
N ILE A 30 -0.91 -2.14 10.18
CA ILE A 30 -0.26 -3.15 11.02
C ILE A 30 0.82 -2.53 11.89
N ASP A 31 1.62 -1.66 11.30
CA ASP A 31 2.64 -0.88 12.02
C ASP A 31 2.83 0.48 11.38
N VAL A 32 3.34 1.41 12.18
CA VAL A 32 3.65 2.77 11.75
C VAL A 32 4.95 3.21 12.42
N GLU A 33 5.87 3.71 11.60
CA GLU A 33 7.18 4.18 12.01
C GLU A 33 7.35 5.64 11.59
N ASP A 34 7.64 6.49 12.57
CA ASP A 34 8.11 7.85 12.32
C ASP A 34 9.60 7.83 12.01
N VAL A 35 9.97 8.14 10.77
CA VAL A 35 11.35 8.12 10.29
C VAL A 35 11.86 9.55 10.20
N PRO A 36 12.62 10.03 11.20
CA PRO A 36 13.13 11.40 11.21
C PRO A 36 14.19 11.62 10.14
N LEU A 37 14.38 12.88 9.76
CA LEU A 37 15.45 13.27 8.86
C LEU A 37 16.82 12.96 9.50
N ASN A 38 17.63 12.20 8.79
CA ASN A 38 18.98 11.88 9.25
C ASN A 38 20.03 12.88 8.70
N GLU A 39 21.27 12.78 9.19
CA GLU A 39 22.39 13.66 8.77
C GLU A 39 22.73 13.57 7.27
N GLN A 40 22.34 12.47 6.61
CA GLN A 40 22.54 12.28 5.16
C GLN A 40 21.38 12.83 4.33
N GLY A 41 20.41 13.51 4.94
CA GLY A 41 19.23 14.07 4.26
C GLY A 41 18.19 13.02 3.87
N LYS A 42 18.26 11.81 4.45
CA LYS A 42 17.27 10.74 4.23
C LYS A 42 16.32 10.67 5.42
N GLY A 43 15.07 10.31 5.16
CA GLY A 43 14.00 10.26 6.16
C GLY A 43 13.00 11.39 5.98
N ASP A 44 12.44 11.88 7.07
CA ASP A 44 11.40 12.92 7.14
C ASP A 44 10.06 12.45 6.57
N TYR A 45 9.63 11.27 7.03
CA TYR A 45 8.37 10.66 6.60
C TYR A 45 7.80 9.69 7.62
N LEU A 46 6.49 9.46 7.52
CA LEU A 46 5.78 8.37 8.17
C LEU A 46 5.80 7.14 7.25
N ARG A 47 6.30 6.02 7.73
CA ARG A 47 6.21 4.72 7.07
C ARG A 47 5.03 3.95 7.63
N ILE A 48 4.14 3.51 6.77
CA ILE A 48 2.93 2.81 7.12
C ILE A 48 2.98 1.40 6.54
N GLU A 49 2.88 0.40 7.39
CA GLU A 49 2.73 -1.00 7.01
C GLU A 49 1.26 -1.41 7.10
N TYR A 50 0.79 -2.19 6.14
CA TYR A 50 -0.61 -2.58 6.06
C TYR A 50 -0.77 -4.04 5.66
N ASP A 51 -1.95 -4.60 5.94
CA ASP A 51 -2.40 -5.87 5.40
C ASP A 51 -3.82 -5.73 4.85
N ILE A 52 -4.20 -6.60 3.91
CA ILE A 52 -5.56 -6.64 3.39
C ILE A 52 -6.48 -7.19 4.48
N ALA A 53 -7.55 -6.47 4.78
CA ALA A 53 -8.43 -6.77 5.90
C ALA A 53 -9.76 -7.43 5.50
N ASP A 54 -10.11 -7.41 4.21
CA ASP A 54 -11.39 -7.91 3.72
C ASP A 54 -11.26 -8.52 2.31
N GLY A 55 -12.22 -9.38 1.93
CA GLY A 55 -12.25 -10.06 0.63
C GLY A 55 -11.33 -11.28 0.55
N ASP A 56 -11.14 -11.76 -0.69
CA ASP A 56 -10.44 -13.03 -0.98
C ASP A 56 -8.97 -13.04 -0.57
N PHE A 57 -8.36 -11.87 -0.43
CA PHE A 57 -6.96 -11.71 -0.07
C PHE A 57 -6.75 -11.25 1.37
N LYS A 58 -7.75 -11.40 2.24
CA LYS A 58 -7.64 -11.04 3.64
C LYS A 58 -6.46 -11.73 4.32
N GLY A 59 -5.57 -10.95 4.94
CA GLY A 59 -4.39 -11.45 5.64
C GLY A 59 -3.25 -11.90 4.72
N TYR A 60 -3.31 -11.56 3.44
CA TYR A 60 -2.34 -12.00 2.43
C TYR A 60 -0.89 -11.71 2.80
N TYR A 61 -0.58 -10.48 3.21
CA TYR A 61 0.79 -10.10 3.52
C TYR A 61 1.29 -10.73 4.81
N LYS A 62 0.41 -10.90 5.80
CA LYS A 62 0.72 -11.65 7.02
C LYS A 62 1.06 -13.11 6.69
N GLU A 63 0.25 -13.76 5.87
CA GLU A 63 0.48 -15.16 5.46
C GLU A 63 1.80 -15.31 4.68
N GLN A 64 2.10 -14.36 3.80
CA GLN A 64 3.39 -14.32 3.08
C GLN A 64 4.57 -14.18 4.05
N ASN A 65 4.45 -13.28 5.04
CA ASN A 65 5.49 -13.07 6.03
C ASN A 65 5.68 -14.28 6.94
N ASP A 66 4.59 -14.90 7.38
CA ASP A 66 4.63 -16.11 8.22
C ASP A 66 5.27 -17.30 7.48
N ARG A 67 5.09 -17.37 6.16
CA ARG A 67 5.59 -18.47 5.32
C ARG A 67 7.06 -18.31 4.93
N TRP A 68 7.47 -17.11 4.56
CA TRP A 68 8.78 -16.85 3.97
C TRP A 68 9.72 -16.10 4.92
N GLY A 69 9.19 -15.49 5.97
CA GLY A 69 9.94 -14.59 6.86
C GLY A 69 10.39 -13.31 6.17
N GLY A 70 11.25 -12.56 6.86
CA GLY A 70 11.87 -11.35 6.32
C GLY A 70 11.13 -10.07 6.69
N ASN A 71 11.36 -9.02 5.90
CA ASN A 71 10.73 -7.72 6.10
C ASN A 71 9.29 -7.73 5.58
N TRP A 72 8.43 -6.92 6.22
CA TRP A 72 7.06 -6.73 5.76
C TRP A 72 7.04 -6.07 4.36
N ASN A 73 6.35 -6.70 3.40
CA ASN A 73 6.42 -6.29 1.99
C ASN A 73 5.35 -5.28 1.57
N ALA A 74 4.38 -4.99 2.46
CA ALA A 74 3.28 -4.08 2.17
C ALA A 74 3.42 -2.80 2.97
N SER A 75 4.10 -1.82 2.42
CA SER A 75 4.28 -0.51 3.05
C SER A 75 4.20 0.63 2.05
N PHE A 76 3.89 1.82 2.55
CA PHE A 76 3.99 3.07 1.82
C PHE A 76 4.43 4.19 2.76
N ILE A 77 4.83 5.31 2.20
CA ILE A 77 5.31 6.46 2.97
C ILE A 77 4.40 7.68 2.79
N ARG A 78 4.41 8.56 3.81
CA ARG A 78 3.83 9.92 3.75
C ARG A 78 4.88 10.89 4.23
N SER A 79 5.43 11.66 3.29
CA SER A 79 6.50 12.61 3.56
C SER A 79 5.99 13.82 4.35
N TYR A 80 6.87 14.37 5.21
CA TYR A 80 6.62 15.61 5.94
C TYR A 80 7.09 16.85 5.17
N LYS A 81 7.70 16.68 4.00
CA LYS A 81 8.09 17.80 3.14
C LYS A 81 6.86 18.64 2.80
N GLU A 82 6.99 19.94 2.81
CA GLU A 82 5.89 20.91 2.62
C GLU A 82 5.02 20.59 1.41
N LYS A 83 5.63 20.27 0.26
CA LYS A 83 4.93 19.91 -0.97
C LYS A 83 4.08 18.62 -0.86
N ALA A 84 4.37 17.76 0.10
CA ALA A 84 3.70 16.48 0.31
C ALA A 84 2.72 16.46 1.50
N LEU A 85 2.66 17.53 2.30
CA LEU A 85 1.80 17.60 3.48
C LEU A 85 0.31 17.38 3.15
N GLY A 86 -0.13 17.80 1.97
CA GLY A 86 -1.49 17.53 1.50
C GLY A 86 -1.80 16.02 1.41
N MET A 87 -0.83 15.20 1.02
CA MET A 87 -0.99 13.74 0.96
C MET A 87 -1.03 13.11 2.35
N LEU A 88 -0.24 13.62 3.31
CA LEU A 88 -0.30 13.17 4.70
C LEU A 88 -1.66 13.52 5.31
N LYS A 89 -2.12 14.77 5.14
CA LYS A 89 -3.44 15.20 5.62
C LYS A 89 -4.58 14.39 5.00
N HIS A 90 -4.51 14.11 3.70
CA HIS A 90 -5.51 13.27 3.03
C HIS A 90 -5.54 11.86 3.64
N PHE A 91 -4.37 11.26 3.88
CA PHE A 91 -4.26 9.94 4.53
C PHE A 91 -4.91 9.94 5.91
N THR A 92 -4.56 10.89 6.79
CA THR A 92 -5.15 10.95 8.15
C THR A 92 -6.66 11.17 8.11
N ASN A 93 -7.15 12.02 7.23
CA ASN A 93 -8.59 12.24 7.03
C ASN A 93 -9.31 10.95 6.57
N CYS A 94 -8.73 10.20 5.63
CA CYS A 94 -9.30 8.92 5.20
C CYS A 94 -9.36 7.90 6.34
N VAL A 95 -8.33 7.85 7.19
CA VAL A 95 -8.32 6.98 8.38
C VAL A 95 -9.38 7.41 9.38
N GLU A 96 -9.52 8.72 9.70
CA GLU A 96 -10.55 9.24 10.59
C GLU A 96 -11.95 8.87 10.10
N GLN A 97 -12.24 9.12 8.82
CA GLN A 97 -13.55 8.82 8.23
C GLN A 97 -13.86 7.33 8.17
N SER A 98 -12.84 6.49 8.10
CA SER A 98 -12.98 5.03 8.05
C SER A 98 -13.13 4.38 9.42
N ASN A 99 -12.88 5.11 10.52
CA ASN A 99 -12.87 4.57 11.88
C ASN A 99 -13.66 5.46 12.83
N ALA A 100 -14.89 5.10 13.07
CA ALA A 100 -15.79 5.87 13.95
C ALA A 100 -15.15 6.10 15.34
N GLY A 101 -15.18 7.36 15.78
CA GLY A 101 -14.65 7.77 17.09
C GLY A 101 -13.12 7.91 17.14
N TYR A 102 -12.42 7.73 16.02
CA TYR A 102 -10.99 8.03 15.92
C TYR A 102 -10.79 9.46 15.40
N ALA A 103 -9.91 10.22 16.03
CA ALA A 103 -9.40 11.49 15.57
C ALA A 103 -7.86 11.47 15.62
N TRP A 104 -7.22 12.01 14.59
CA TRP A 104 -5.77 12.11 14.52
C TRP A 104 -5.23 13.15 15.51
N ASP A 105 -4.36 12.71 16.39
CA ASP A 105 -3.78 13.50 17.49
C ASP A 105 -2.25 13.62 17.44
N TRP A 106 -1.65 13.40 16.27
CA TRP A 106 -0.19 13.36 16.06
C TRP A 106 0.51 12.20 16.75
N ASN A 107 -0.23 11.19 17.19
CA ASN A 107 0.31 9.93 17.71
C ASN A 107 0.26 8.85 16.62
N GLU A 108 1.41 8.57 16.00
CA GLU A 108 1.53 7.60 14.93
C GLU A 108 1.11 6.19 15.36
N LYS A 109 1.33 5.83 16.62
CA LYS A 109 0.91 4.53 17.15
C LYS A 109 -0.61 4.39 17.27
N GLY A 110 -1.31 5.51 17.36
CA GLY A 110 -2.79 5.55 17.32
C GLY A 110 -3.38 5.09 15.98
N LEU A 111 -2.60 5.08 14.91
CA LEU A 111 -2.99 4.57 13.59
C LEU A 111 -3.00 3.04 13.52
N ILE A 112 -2.23 2.36 14.37
CA ILE A 112 -2.12 0.90 14.36
C ILE A 112 -3.49 0.28 14.66
N GLY A 113 -3.86 -0.70 13.84
CA GLY A 113 -5.15 -1.38 13.94
C GLY A 113 -6.32 -0.66 13.26
N LYS A 114 -6.13 0.58 12.76
CA LYS A 114 -7.15 1.31 12.02
C LYS A 114 -7.31 0.79 10.60
N PHE A 115 -8.50 1.00 10.04
CA PHE A 115 -8.82 0.63 8.66
C PHE A 115 -8.66 1.83 7.73
N VAL A 116 -8.32 1.55 6.49
CA VAL A 116 -8.22 2.53 5.42
C VAL A 116 -8.44 1.85 4.07
N GLY A 117 -8.97 2.56 3.10
CA GLY A 117 -9.05 2.11 1.73
C GLY A 117 -7.74 2.41 1.00
N LEU A 118 -7.18 1.41 0.31
CA LEU A 118 -5.99 1.58 -0.53
C LEU A 118 -6.29 1.11 -1.95
N VAL A 119 -5.96 1.93 -2.94
CA VAL A 119 -5.97 1.51 -4.34
C VAL A 119 -4.56 1.13 -4.74
N LEU A 120 -4.38 -0.16 -5.03
CA LEU A 120 -3.11 -0.72 -5.45
C LEU A 120 -2.99 -0.66 -6.97
N GLY A 121 -1.83 -0.25 -7.45
CA GLY A 121 -1.47 -0.28 -8.86
C GLY A 121 -0.26 -1.17 -9.09
N GLU A 122 -0.04 -1.56 -10.33
CA GLU A 122 1.11 -2.35 -10.74
C GLU A 122 2.27 -1.46 -11.19
N GLU A 123 3.48 -1.79 -10.74
CA GLU A 123 4.71 -1.13 -11.13
C GLU A 123 5.78 -2.15 -11.49
N GLU A 124 6.38 -2.00 -12.68
CA GLU A 124 7.51 -2.82 -13.09
C GLU A 124 8.79 -2.38 -12.37
N TYR A 125 9.58 -3.34 -11.94
CA TYR A 125 10.90 -3.09 -11.36
C TYR A 125 11.90 -4.14 -11.84
N LYS A 126 13.19 -3.80 -11.79
CA LYS A 126 14.27 -4.71 -12.12
C LYS A 126 14.78 -5.36 -10.84
N ASN A 127 14.75 -6.68 -10.79
CA ASN A 127 15.30 -7.41 -9.64
C ASN A 127 16.85 -7.44 -9.69
N SER A 128 17.50 -7.99 -8.67
CA SER A 128 18.96 -8.09 -8.57
C SER A 128 19.60 -8.93 -9.70
N MET A 129 18.84 -9.81 -10.33
CA MET A 129 19.27 -10.62 -11.49
C MET A 129 19.05 -9.91 -12.83
N GLY A 130 18.51 -8.69 -12.81
CA GLY A 130 18.25 -7.92 -14.03
C GLY A 130 16.94 -8.24 -14.73
N GLU A 131 16.09 -9.10 -14.16
CA GLU A 131 14.77 -9.44 -14.71
C GLU A 131 13.74 -8.38 -14.38
N ILE A 132 12.86 -8.07 -15.33
CA ILE A 132 11.72 -7.17 -15.09
C ILE A 132 10.61 -7.97 -14.41
N LYS A 133 10.18 -7.52 -13.25
CA LYS A 133 9.08 -8.08 -12.46
C LYS A 133 8.09 -6.99 -12.10
N THR A 134 6.89 -7.38 -11.74
CA THR A 134 5.82 -6.47 -11.32
C THR A 134 5.59 -6.59 -9.81
N LYS A 135 5.43 -5.46 -9.16
CA LYS A 135 5.02 -5.34 -7.75
C LYS A 135 3.75 -4.51 -7.64
N LEU A 136 3.00 -4.70 -6.56
CA LEU A 136 1.90 -3.82 -6.19
C LEU A 136 2.42 -2.67 -5.33
N VAL A 137 1.95 -1.47 -5.65
CA VAL A 137 2.27 -0.24 -4.91
C VAL A 137 0.98 0.51 -4.57
N VAL A 138 0.97 1.21 -3.44
CA VAL A 138 -0.16 2.08 -3.09
C VAL A 138 -0.16 3.29 -4.00
N ASN A 139 -1.18 3.41 -4.83
CA ASN A 139 -1.37 4.53 -5.75
C ASN A 139 -2.25 5.62 -5.14
N GLN A 140 -3.39 5.23 -4.53
CA GLN A 140 -4.31 6.18 -3.91
C GLN A 140 -4.71 5.69 -2.53
N VAL A 141 -4.97 6.65 -1.64
CA VAL A 141 -5.64 6.41 -0.35
C VAL A 141 -7.08 6.88 -0.47
N LYS A 142 -7.99 6.09 0.04
CA LYS A 142 -9.44 6.31 0.02
C LYS A 142 -10.03 5.99 1.38
N THR A 143 -11.27 6.34 1.58
CA THR A 143 -12.03 5.84 2.72
C THR A 143 -12.41 4.37 2.48
N VAL A 144 -12.72 3.64 3.55
CA VAL A 144 -13.28 2.28 3.45
C VAL A 144 -14.60 2.30 2.67
N GLU A 145 -15.41 3.35 2.84
CA GLU A 145 -16.67 3.52 2.15
C GLU A 145 -16.48 3.71 0.64
N ASP A 146 -15.51 4.52 0.22
CA ASP A 146 -15.17 4.69 -1.20
C ASP A 146 -14.79 3.37 -1.85
N ILE A 147 -14.02 2.53 -1.16
CA ILE A 147 -13.66 1.21 -1.68
C ILE A 147 -14.90 0.32 -1.83
N LYS A 148 -15.77 0.28 -0.81
CA LYS A 148 -17.03 -0.49 -0.84
C LYS A 148 -17.96 -0.06 -1.97
N ASN A 149 -18.02 1.23 -2.24
CA ASN A 149 -18.89 1.81 -3.27
C ASN A 149 -18.24 1.82 -4.67
N GLY A 150 -16.98 1.39 -4.80
CA GLY A 150 -16.27 1.41 -6.08
C GLY A 150 -15.87 2.82 -6.55
N ASN A 151 -15.83 3.81 -5.64
CA ASN A 151 -15.51 5.20 -5.93
C ASN A 151 -13.99 5.41 -6.08
N PHE A 152 -13.36 4.66 -6.97
CA PHE A 152 -11.94 4.77 -7.28
C PHE A 152 -11.67 4.37 -8.73
N ARG A 153 -10.53 4.79 -9.25
CA ARG A 153 -10.04 4.38 -10.55
C ARG A 153 -8.81 3.52 -10.38
N ILE A 154 -8.79 2.35 -11.03
CA ILE A 154 -7.60 1.49 -11.07
C ILE A 154 -6.57 2.16 -11.98
N PRO A 155 -5.34 2.44 -11.50
CA PRO A 155 -4.32 3.07 -12.31
C PRO A 155 -3.83 2.12 -13.41
N ALA A 156 -3.43 2.67 -14.54
CA ALA A 156 -2.73 1.90 -15.56
C ALA A 156 -1.39 1.38 -15.00
N PRO A 157 -0.93 0.18 -15.41
CA PRO A 157 0.36 -0.34 -15.00
C PRO A 157 1.50 0.62 -15.35
N LYS A 158 2.35 0.95 -14.37
CA LYS A 158 3.52 1.79 -14.57
C LYS A 158 4.67 0.94 -15.09
N LYS A 159 5.01 1.13 -16.37
CA LYS A 159 6.11 0.42 -17.01
C LYS A 159 7.46 1.10 -16.70
N MET A 160 8.52 0.29 -16.58
CA MET A 160 9.87 0.83 -16.53
C MET A 160 10.22 1.51 -17.86
N THR A 161 10.56 2.80 -17.79
CA THR A 161 11.23 3.48 -18.90
C THR A 161 12.71 3.09 -18.88
N VAL A 162 13.20 2.53 -19.98
CA VAL A 162 14.58 1.98 -20.12
C VAL A 162 15.68 3.05 -19.96
N ASN A 163 15.32 4.31 -19.79
CA ASN A 163 16.25 5.46 -19.84
C ASN A 163 16.32 6.28 -18.53
N ASN A 164 16.18 5.68 -17.36
CA ASN A 164 16.44 6.48 -16.15
C ASN A 164 17.31 5.73 -15.13
N PRO A 165 18.64 6.02 -15.06
CA PRO A 165 19.56 5.44 -14.09
C PRO A 165 19.52 6.15 -12.72
N THR A 166 18.49 6.89 -12.38
CA THR A 166 18.42 7.59 -11.10
C THR A 166 17.28 7.09 -10.25
N ASN A 167 17.64 6.28 -9.25
CA ASN A 167 16.83 6.08 -8.03
C ASN A 167 16.78 7.40 -7.24
N ASN A 168 16.08 8.38 -7.74
CA ASN A 168 15.75 9.56 -6.96
C ASN A 168 14.40 9.34 -6.32
N PHE A 169 14.39 9.13 -5.01
CA PHE A 169 13.20 9.20 -4.16
C PHE A 169 12.51 10.59 -4.18
N ASP A 170 13.04 11.52 -4.97
CA ASP A 170 12.51 12.86 -5.13
C ASP A 170 11.40 12.99 -6.18
N ASP A 171 11.08 11.90 -6.91
CA ASP A 171 10.13 11.96 -8.04
C ASP A 171 8.72 11.48 -7.63
N PHE A 172 8.19 12.02 -6.54
CA PHE A 172 6.76 12.05 -6.32
C PHE A 172 6.18 13.22 -7.12
N ALA A 173 5.94 12.98 -8.41
CA ALA A 173 5.15 13.91 -9.18
C ALA A 173 3.78 14.10 -8.51
N PRO A 174 3.30 15.32 -8.30
CA PRO A 174 1.94 15.54 -7.84
C PRO A 174 1.00 14.87 -8.86
N ILE A 175 0.04 14.09 -8.34
CA ILE A 175 -1.04 13.55 -9.16
C ILE A 175 -1.78 14.77 -9.66
N ASP A 176 -1.67 15.03 -10.96
CA ASP A 176 -2.49 16.01 -11.66
C ASP A 176 -3.95 15.54 -11.51
N ASN A 177 -4.67 16.14 -10.57
CA ASN A 177 -6.11 16.03 -10.48
C ASN A 177 -6.69 16.90 -11.60
N GLY A 178 -6.64 16.38 -12.83
CA GLY A 178 -7.34 16.95 -13.97
C GLY A 178 -8.84 16.96 -13.73
N ALA A 179 -9.29 17.84 -12.87
CA ALA A 179 -10.62 18.42 -12.90
C ALA A 179 -10.49 19.71 -13.71
N GLU A 180 -10.61 19.60 -15.01
CA GLU A 180 -11.02 20.73 -15.82
C GLU A 180 -12.46 21.06 -15.42
N ASP A 181 -12.56 22.04 -14.54
CA ASP A 181 -13.80 22.70 -14.18
C ASP A 181 -14.09 23.69 -15.30
N ASP A 182 -14.77 23.23 -16.35
CA ASP A 182 -15.42 24.08 -17.32
C ASP A 182 -16.60 24.77 -16.62
N LEU A 183 -16.34 25.95 -16.05
CA LEU A 183 -17.37 26.88 -15.66
C LEU A 183 -17.77 27.70 -16.90
N PRO A 184 -18.99 27.57 -17.42
CA PRO A 184 -19.56 28.59 -18.27
C PRO A 184 -20.04 29.76 -17.39
N PHE A 185 -19.71 30.96 -17.78
CA PHE A 185 -20.05 32.28 -17.25
C PHE A 185 -21.47 32.45 -16.79
#